data_134ad25e58008c1cc98c506bf32e6a9f
#
_entry.id   134ad25e58008c1cc98c506bf32e6a9f
#
_cell.length_a   1.000
_cell.length_b   1.000
_cell.length_c   1.000
_cell.angle_alpha   90.00
_cell.angle_beta   90.00
_cell.angle_gamma   90.00
#
_symmetry.space_group_name_H-M   'P 1'
#
loop_
_entity.id
_entity.type
_entity.pdbx_description
1 polymer ?
#
loop_
_entity_poly.entity_id
_entity_poly.type
_entity_poly.pdbx_seq_one_letter_code
_entity_poly.pdbx_strand_id
1 'polypeptide(L)' 'LYGLLEAKYGVRVDRAVRQFEAADASPEDAWMLEMEPGRAICRVQTRAYSGDEPIEFSLARYRGDRNIFTVELFR' A
#
# COMPACT_ATOMS: atom_id res chain seq x y z
N LEU A 1 -8.97 4.81 6.31
CA LEU A 1 -7.64 5.43 6.42
C LEU A 1 -7.69 6.94 6.18
N TYR A 2 -8.30 7.36 5.08
CA TYR A 2 -8.35 8.79 4.74
C TYR A 2 -9.22 9.58 5.71
N GLY A 3 -10.34 9.02 6.16
CA GLY A 3 -11.15 9.63 7.19
C GLY A 3 -10.39 9.83 8.49
N LEU A 4 -9.51 8.88 8.84
CA LEU A 4 -8.66 8.98 10.03
C LEU A 4 -7.64 10.11 9.89
N LEU A 5 -7.02 10.25 8.72
CA LEU A 5 -6.08 11.33 8.44
C LEU A 5 -6.75 12.69 8.54
N GLU A 6 -7.93 12.82 7.95
CA GLU A 6 -8.68 14.07 8.00
C GLU A 6 -9.06 14.44 9.44
N ALA A 7 -9.52 13.46 10.22
CA ALA A 7 -9.90 13.68 11.61
C ALA A 7 -8.70 13.98 12.49
N LYS A 8 -7.57 13.28 12.27
CA LYS A 8 -6.40 13.41 13.12
C LYS A 8 -5.58 14.67 12.83
N TYR A 9 -5.43 15.01 11.57
CA TYR A 9 -4.55 16.11 11.16
C TYR A 9 -5.28 17.35 10.66
N GLY A 10 -6.60 17.30 10.55
CA GLY A 10 -7.38 18.40 10.03
C GLY A 10 -7.10 18.72 8.57
N VAL A 11 -6.63 17.73 7.82
CA VAL A 11 -6.23 17.85 6.42
C VAL A 11 -7.21 17.09 5.55
N ARG A 12 -7.64 17.71 4.46
CA ARG A 12 -8.52 17.06 3.49
C ARG A 12 -7.68 16.28 2.48
N VAL A 13 -8.01 15.00 2.31
CA VAL A 13 -7.38 14.17 1.28
C VAL A 13 -8.18 14.31 -0.01
N ASP A 14 -7.58 14.96 -1.00
CA ASP A 14 -8.23 15.20 -2.30
C ASP A 14 -7.93 14.09 -3.31
N ARG A 15 -6.76 13.45 -3.18
CA ARG A 15 -6.29 12.48 -4.15
C ARG A 15 -5.41 11.44 -3.46
N ALA A 16 -5.52 10.22 -3.91
CA ALA A 16 -4.63 9.16 -3.49
C ALA A 16 -4.14 8.38 -4.71
N VAL A 17 -2.87 8.02 -4.69
CA VAL A 17 -2.26 7.18 -5.71
C VAL A 17 -1.76 5.91 -5.05
N ARG A 18 -2.16 4.77 -5.58
CA ARG A 18 -1.74 3.47 -5.06
C ARG A 18 -1.10 2.66 -6.18
N GLN A 19 0.13 2.20 -5.93
CA GLN A 19 0.86 1.37 -6.86
C GLN A 19 1.02 -0.02 -6.30
N PHE A 20 0.77 -1.01 -7.15
CA PHE A 20 0.96 -2.43 -6.83
C PHE A 20 2.13 -2.94 -7.64
N GLU A 21 3.06 -3.60 -6.99
CA GLU A 21 4.24 -4.14 -7.64
C GLU A 21 4.45 -5.57 -7.22
N ALA A 22 4.55 -6.48 -8.20
CA ALA A 22 4.96 -7.85 -7.93
C ALA A 22 6.48 -7.89 -7.79
N ALA A 23 6.98 -8.59 -6.80
CA ALA A 23 8.41 -8.70 -6.56
C ALA A 23 8.72 -10.05 -5.91
N ASP A 24 10.01 -10.40 -5.90
CA ASP A 24 10.48 -11.56 -5.17
C ASP A 24 10.84 -11.10 -3.75
N ALA A 25 10.48 -11.90 -2.77
CA ALA A 25 10.76 -11.58 -1.38
C ALA A 25 12.27 -11.58 -1.13
N SER A 26 12.79 -10.47 -0.61
CA SER A 26 14.15 -10.42 -0.08
C SER A 26 14.23 -11.26 1.20
N PRO A 27 15.44 -11.59 1.70
CA PRO A 27 15.55 -12.26 2.98
C PRO A 27 14.84 -11.53 4.13
N GLU A 28 14.90 -10.20 4.13
CA GLU A 28 14.22 -9.38 5.11
C GLU A 28 12.70 -9.46 4.98
N ASP A 29 12.17 -9.34 3.75
CA ASP A 29 10.74 -9.47 3.49
C ASP A 29 10.23 -10.85 3.90
N ALA A 30 10.99 -11.88 3.57
CA ALA A 30 10.64 -13.26 3.90
C ALA A 30 10.57 -13.48 5.40
N TRP A 31 11.52 -12.91 6.13
CA TRP A 31 11.51 -13.01 7.59
C TRP A 31 10.29 -12.33 8.19
N MET A 32 9.98 -11.13 7.73
CA MET A 32 8.83 -10.35 8.22
C MET A 32 7.48 -11.01 7.89
N LEU A 33 7.40 -11.65 6.74
CA LEU A 33 6.15 -12.26 6.27
C LEU A 33 6.05 -13.76 6.57
N GLU A 34 7.03 -14.30 7.28
CA GLU A 34 7.08 -15.72 7.66
C GLU A 34 6.98 -16.65 6.44
N MET A 35 7.84 -16.39 5.45
CA MET A 35 7.86 -17.13 4.19
C MET A 35 9.31 -17.35 3.73
N GLU A 36 9.49 -18.20 2.73
CA GLU A 36 10.81 -18.45 2.15
C GLU A 36 11.24 -17.29 1.25
N PRO A 37 12.55 -16.92 1.26
CA PRO A 37 13.07 -15.93 0.32
C PRO A 37 12.85 -16.34 -1.13
N GLY A 38 12.68 -15.37 -2.01
CA GLY A 38 12.50 -15.61 -3.44
C GLY A 38 11.07 -15.94 -3.85
N ARG A 39 10.16 -16.10 -2.90
CA ARG A 39 8.74 -16.31 -3.20
C ARG A 39 8.07 -14.97 -3.58
N ALA A 40 6.99 -15.06 -4.31
CA ALA A 40 6.28 -13.88 -4.81
C ALA A 40 5.61 -13.09 -3.69
N ILE A 41 5.81 -11.78 -3.70
CA ILE A 41 5.10 -10.84 -2.82
C ILE A 41 4.51 -9.71 -3.65
N CYS A 42 3.59 -8.98 -3.05
CA CYS A 42 3.07 -7.74 -3.63
C CYS A 42 3.45 -6.59 -2.70
N ARG A 43 4.11 -5.59 -3.26
CA ARG A 43 4.38 -4.32 -2.57
C ARG A 43 3.33 -3.33 -2.98
N VAL A 44 2.76 -2.64 -2.00
CA VAL A 44 1.74 -1.63 -2.25
C VAL A 44 2.22 -0.31 -1.68
N GLN A 45 2.41 0.67 -2.55
CA GLN A 45 2.74 2.05 -2.14
C GLN A 45 1.47 2.88 -2.22
N THR A 46 1.22 3.66 -1.20
CA THR A 46 0.09 4.58 -1.17
C THR A 46 0.62 5.98 -0.86
N ARG A 47 0.23 6.95 -1.70
CA ARG A 47 0.52 8.36 -1.50
C ARG A 47 -0.79 9.11 -1.45
N ALA A 48 -0.97 9.92 -0.42
CA ALA A 48 -2.16 10.76 -0.29
C ALA A 48 -1.76 12.23 -0.41
N TYR A 49 -2.62 13.01 -1.05
CA TYR A 49 -2.34 14.41 -1.35
C TYR A 49 -3.51 15.30 -0.92
N SER A 50 -3.16 16.51 -0.49
CA SER A 50 -4.11 17.60 -0.34
C SER A 50 -3.72 18.65 -1.39
N GLY A 51 -4.52 18.77 -2.46
CA GLY A 51 -4.08 19.49 -3.64
C GLY A 51 -2.83 18.86 -4.22
N ASP A 52 -1.77 19.65 -4.38
CA ASP A 52 -0.47 19.16 -4.86
C ASP A 52 0.48 18.79 -3.73
N GLU A 53 0.07 18.97 -2.48
CA GLU A 53 0.91 18.71 -1.33
C GLU A 53 0.81 17.26 -0.88
N PRO A 54 1.92 16.52 -0.86
CA PRO A 54 1.91 15.16 -0.31
C PRO A 54 1.78 15.21 1.20
N ILE A 55 0.81 14.47 1.75
CA ILE A 55 0.53 14.46 3.18
C ILE A 55 0.76 13.11 3.82
N GLU A 56 0.84 12.05 3.04
CA GLU A 56 1.13 10.73 3.56
C GLU A 56 1.80 9.85 2.52
N PHE A 57 2.68 8.98 3.00
CA PHE A 57 3.26 7.90 2.23
C PHE A 57 3.23 6.64 3.09
N SER A 58 2.78 5.54 2.52
CA SER A 58 2.84 4.25 3.19
C SER A 58 3.30 3.16 2.22
N LEU A 59 3.96 2.15 2.79
CA LEU A 59 4.40 0.99 2.04
C LEU A 59 3.97 -0.25 2.79
N ALA A 60 3.24 -1.13 2.11
CA ALA A 60 2.81 -2.41 2.65
C ALA A 60 3.36 -3.54 1.79
N ARG A 61 3.56 -4.70 2.40
CA ARG A 61 4.02 -5.91 1.73
C ARG A 61 3.05 -7.03 2.03
N TYR A 62 2.67 -7.79 1.01
CA TYR A 62 1.72 -8.89 1.12
C TYR A 62 2.28 -10.14 0.48
N ARG A 63 2.03 -11.29 1.09
CA ARG A 63 2.39 -12.57 0.52
C ARG A 63 1.53 -12.86 -0.71
N GLY A 64 2.15 -13.23 -1.82
CA GLY A 64 1.44 -13.51 -3.06
C GLY A 64 0.55 -14.75 -3.00
N ASP A 65 0.86 -15.70 -2.11
CA ASP A 65 0.11 -16.94 -1.97
C ASP A 65 -1.11 -16.84 -1.05
N ARG A 66 -1.30 -15.70 -0.37
CA ARG A 66 -2.38 -15.52 0.61
C ARG A 66 -3.28 -14.31 0.36
N ASN A 67 -2.98 -13.52 -0.67
CA ASN A 67 -3.69 -12.27 -0.88
C ASN A 67 -4.23 -12.15 -2.29
N ILE A 68 -5.45 -11.67 -2.38
CA ILE A 68 -6.10 -11.33 -3.64
C ILE A 68 -6.54 -9.86 -3.52
N PHE A 69 -6.20 -9.08 -4.53
CA PHE A 69 -6.63 -7.68 -4.59
C PHE A 69 -7.76 -7.55 -5.60
N THR A 70 -8.87 -7.00 -5.14
CA THR A 70 -10.05 -6.81 -5.99
C THR A 70 -10.39 -5.33 -6.04
N VAL A 71 -10.58 -4.81 -7.23
CA VAL A 71 -10.98 -3.42 -7.46
C VAL A 71 -12.30 -3.42 -8.22
N GLU A 72 -13.26 -2.69 -7.70
CA GLU A 72 -14.55 -2.53 -8.32
C GLU A 72 -14.68 -1.10 -8.81
N LEU A 73 -14.95 -0.93 -10.11
CA LEU A 73 -14.99 0.38 -10.73
C LEU A 73 -16.42 0.72 -11.14
N PHE A 74 -16.83 1.95 -10.86
CA PHE A 74 -18.15 2.45 -11.20
C PHE A 74 -18.04 3.61 -12.20
N ARG A 75 -19.04 3.70 -13.08
CA ARG A 75 -19.17 4.83 -13.98
C ARG A 75 -20.05 5.90 -13.38
#